data_af65c0075ce783d8a296d2a4fe9000e3
#
_entry.id   af65c0075ce783d8a296d2a4fe9000e3
#
_cell.length_a   1.000
_cell.length_b   1.000
_cell.length_c   1.000
_cell.angle_alpha   90.00
_cell.angle_beta   90.00
_cell.angle_gamma   90.00
#
_symmetry.space_group_name_H-M   'P 1'
#
loop_
_entity.id
_entity.type
_entity.pdbx_description
1 polymer ?
#
loop_
_entity_poly.entity_id
_entity_poly.type
_entity_poly.pdbx_seq_one_letter_code
_entity_poly.pdbx_strand_id
1 'polypeptide(L)'
;MLIVASVALAGSPAYAINPPGIDPAAVPPNSPPGPDQPMKQTAYCTEVGVLPGTDFRVQPKYMDMLNLPEAWRFGRGAGVRVAVIDTGITPHPRLPHLIPGGDYVMGGGDGLSDCDAHGTIVASMIA
;
A
#
# COMPACT_ATOMS: atom_id res chain seq x y z
N MET A 1 -13.81 -55.86 -0.51
CA MET A 1 -14.20 -54.56 0.01
C MET A 1 -12.93 -53.88 0.50
N LEU A 2 -12.31 -53.00 -0.32
CA LEU A 2 -11.07 -52.32 0.02
C LEU A 2 -11.43 -50.98 0.66
N ILE A 3 -11.01 -50.74 1.91
CA ILE A 3 -11.16 -49.47 2.60
C ILE A 3 -9.89 -48.67 2.31
N VAL A 4 -10.03 -47.64 1.49
CA VAL A 4 -8.95 -46.65 1.27
C VAL A 4 -9.00 -45.63 2.40
N ALA A 5 -8.05 -45.72 3.33
CA ALA A 5 -7.89 -44.73 4.38
C ALA A 5 -7.19 -43.49 3.79
N SER A 6 -7.94 -42.40 3.62
CA SER A 6 -7.39 -41.10 3.25
C SER A 6 -6.68 -40.48 4.47
N VAL A 7 -5.36 -40.44 4.47
CA VAL A 7 -4.57 -39.71 5.45
C VAL A 7 -4.60 -38.21 5.04
N ALA A 8 -5.40 -37.43 5.75
CA ALA A 8 -5.34 -35.97 5.63
C ALA A 8 -4.02 -35.49 6.29
N LEU A 9 -3.05 -35.09 5.47
CA LEU A 9 -1.88 -34.34 5.95
C LEU A 9 -2.36 -32.95 6.36
N ALA A 10 -2.66 -32.76 7.64
CA ALA A 10 -2.81 -31.43 8.22
C ALA A 10 -1.41 -30.79 8.23
N GLY A 11 -1.12 -29.98 7.21
CA GLY A 11 0.07 -29.15 7.20
C GLY A 11 0.02 -28.16 8.38
N SER A 12 1.05 -28.15 9.22
CA SER A 12 1.20 -27.13 10.26
C SER A 12 1.26 -25.77 9.60
N PRO A 13 0.60 -24.73 10.16
CA PRO A 13 0.74 -23.38 9.64
C PRO A 13 2.23 -22.97 9.73
N ALA A 14 2.78 -22.56 8.61
CA ALA A 14 4.14 -22.02 8.57
C ALA A 14 4.14 -20.61 9.17
N TYR A 15 4.68 -20.46 10.37
CA TYR A 15 4.98 -19.13 10.95
C TYR A 15 6.34 -18.69 10.43
N ALA A 16 6.34 -17.73 9.50
CA ALA A 16 7.59 -17.25 8.92
C ALA A 16 8.41 -16.42 9.91
N ILE A 17 7.77 -15.56 10.71
CA ILE A 17 8.42 -14.69 11.71
C ILE A 17 7.40 -14.42 12.84
N ASN A 18 7.85 -14.49 14.09
CA ASN A 18 7.04 -13.97 15.18
C ASN A 18 7.01 -12.44 15.10
N PRO A 19 5.84 -11.80 15.18
CA PRO A 19 5.77 -10.34 15.25
C PRO A 19 6.63 -9.83 16.41
N PRO A 20 7.37 -8.73 16.23
CA PRO A 20 8.12 -8.13 17.34
C PRO A 20 7.14 -7.72 18.45
N GLY A 21 7.49 -8.03 19.70
CA GLY A 21 6.75 -7.54 20.85
C GLY A 21 6.94 -6.02 20.96
N ILE A 22 5.84 -5.29 21.08
CA ILE A 22 5.87 -3.85 21.36
C ILE A 22 5.73 -3.67 22.85
N ASP A 23 6.69 -2.98 23.47
CA ASP A 23 6.55 -2.49 24.84
C ASP A 23 5.65 -1.23 24.83
N PRO A 24 4.43 -1.28 25.39
CA PRO A 24 3.55 -0.10 25.40
C PRO A 24 4.15 1.09 26.15
N ALA A 25 5.07 0.86 27.09
CA ALA A 25 5.75 1.91 27.84
C ALA A 25 6.83 2.63 27.01
N ALA A 26 7.32 1.98 25.96
CA ALA A 26 8.30 2.56 25.03
C ALA A 26 7.65 3.33 23.87
N VAL A 27 6.32 3.27 23.74
CA VAL A 27 5.60 4.04 22.72
C VAL A 27 5.60 5.51 23.14
N PRO A 28 6.15 6.43 22.34
CA PRO A 28 6.13 7.84 22.66
C PRO A 28 4.69 8.36 22.77
N PRO A 29 4.43 9.37 23.60
CA PRO A 29 3.09 9.97 23.65
C PRO A 29 2.69 10.49 22.28
N ASN A 30 1.40 10.37 21.95
CA ASN A 30 0.86 10.93 20.72
C ASN A 30 1.20 12.42 20.63
N SER A 31 2.08 12.76 19.71
CA SER A 31 2.33 14.15 19.34
C SER A 31 1.26 14.59 18.34
N PRO A 32 0.83 15.85 18.36
CA PRO A 32 -0.03 16.36 17.31
C PRO A 32 0.68 16.20 15.95
N PRO A 33 -0.05 15.89 14.88
CA PRO A 33 0.51 15.83 13.54
C PRO A 33 1.15 17.17 13.16
N GLY A 34 2.33 17.12 12.59
CA GLY A 34 3.02 18.31 12.14
C GLY A 34 4.53 18.13 12.18
N PRO A 35 5.26 18.87 11.35
CA PRO A 35 6.71 18.88 11.35
C PRO A 35 7.25 19.69 12.52
N ASP A 36 8.45 19.36 12.98
CA ASP A 36 9.19 20.12 14.01
C ASP A 36 9.52 21.57 13.58
N GLN A 37 9.55 21.79 12.26
CA GLN A 37 9.78 23.09 11.64
C GLN A 37 8.64 23.41 10.66
N PRO A 38 8.24 24.68 10.53
CA PRO A 38 7.26 25.07 9.53
C PRO A 38 7.70 24.66 8.12
N MET A 39 6.87 23.90 7.44
CA MET A 39 7.10 23.49 6.05
C MET A 39 6.49 24.53 5.10
N LYS A 40 7.12 24.72 3.96
CA LYS A 40 6.66 25.63 2.92
C LYS A 40 6.82 24.97 1.56
N GLN A 41 5.75 24.97 0.78
CA GLN A 41 5.84 24.58 -0.62
C GLN A 41 6.75 25.53 -1.39
N THR A 42 7.77 25.02 -2.06
CA THR A 42 8.77 25.79 -2.81
C THR A 42 8.68 25.59 -4.32
N ALA A 43 7.88 24.63 -4.79
CA ALA A 43 7.69 24.30 -6.20
C ALA A 43 6.21 24.14 -6.54
N TYR A 44 5.89 24.18 -7.82
CA TYR A 44 4.55 23.82 -8.30
C TYR A 44 4.31 22.32 -8.11
N CYS A 45 3.04 21.96 -7.95
CA CYS A 45 2.65 20.57 -7.91
C CYS A 45 2.95 19.87 -9.24
N THR A 46 3.36 18.61 -9.16
CA THR A 46 3.59 17.76 -10.33
C THR A 46 2.26 17.42 -11.01
N GLU A 47 2.14 17.70 -12.29
CA GLU A 47 1.02 17.24 -13.09
C GLU A 47 1.35 15.87 -13.67
N VAL A 48 0.58 14.85 -13.27
CA VAL A 48 0.74 13.50 -13.80
C VAL A 48 0.09 13.42 -15.17
N GLY A 49 0.90 13.22 -16.19
CA GLY A 49 0.44 13.02 -17.57
C GLY A 49 0.35 11.55 -17.93
N VAL A 50 -0.47 11.26 -18.91
CA VAL A 50 -0.59 9.95 -19.54
C VAL A 50 -0.03 10.05 -20.96
N LEU A 51 0.86 9.14 -21.33
CA LEU A 51 1.35 9.08 -22.70
C LEU A 51 0.18 8.77 -23.66
N PRO A 52 -0.05 9.60 -24.69
CA PRO A 52 -1.08 9.32 -25.69
C PRO A 52 -0.93 7.94 -26.30
N GLY A 53 -2.01 7.21 -26.46
CA GLY A 53 -2.02 5.87 -27.05
C GLY A 53 -1.56 4.75 -26.12
N THR A 54 -1.34 5.01 -24.83
CA THR A 54 -1.02 3.97 -23.85
C THR A 54 -2.20 3.03 -23.66
N ASP A 55 -2.00 1.75 -23.89
CA ASP A 55 -2.98 0.70 -23.54
C ASP A 55 -2.72 0.22 -22.11
N PHE A 56 -3.54 0.68 -21.16
CA PHE A 56 -3.44 0.32 -19.74
C PHE A 56 -3.81 -1.13 -19.42
N ARG A 57 -4.29 -1.89 -20.40
CA ARG A 57 -4.54 -3.33 -20.24
C ARG A 57 -3.26 -4.15 -20.38
N VAL A 58 -2.23 -3.57 -20.98
CA VAL A 58 -0.92 -4.21 -21.12
C VAL A 58 -0.17 -4.09 -19.79
N GLN A 59 0.12 -5.24 -19.20
CA GLN A 59 0.89 -5.28 -17.95
C GLN A 59 2.35 -4.86 -18.20
N PRO A 60 2.96 -4.12 -17.27
CA PRO A 60 4.39 -3.83 -17.31
C PRO A 60 5.22 -5.13 -17.25
N LYS A 61 6.31 -5.19 -18.02
CA LYS A 61 7.19 -6.38 -18.09
C LYS A 61 7.72 -6.86 -16.73
N TYR A 62 7.88 -5.96 -15.75
CA TYR A 62 8.34 -6.36 -14.42
C TYR A 62 7.33 -7.27 -13.70
N MET A 63 6.05 -7.14 -13.97
CA MET A 63 5.03 -8.04 -13.42
C MET A 63 5.19 -9.46 -13.94
N ASP A 64 5.53 -9.60 -15.23
CA ASP A 64 5.83 -10.91 -15.83
C ASP A 64 7.12 -11.50 -15.27
N MET A 65 8.16 -10.67 -15.11
CA MET A 65 9.45 -11.09 -14.53
C MET A 65 9.32 -11.60 -13.10
N LEU A 66 8.42 -11.00 -12.31
CA LEU A 66 8.12 -11.42 -10.94
C LEU A 66 7.08 -12.56 -10.88
N ASN A 67 6.57 -12.99 -12.03
CA ASN A 67 5.52 -14.00 -12.14
C ASN A 67 4.31 -13.70 -11.23
N LEU A 68 3.90 -12.43 -11.17
CA LEU A 68 2.79 -11.99 -10.33
C LEU A 68 1.47 -12.71 -10.63
N PRO A 69 1.13 -13.03 -11.90
CA PRO A 69 -0.09 -13.80 -12.20
C PRO A 69 -0.14 -15.15 -11.48
N GLU A 70 0.99 -15.83 -11.32
CA GLU A 70 1.05 -17.08 -10.56
C GLU A 70 0.93 -16.83 -9.05
N ALA A 71 1.58 -15.81 -8.51
CA ALA A 71 1.46 -15.43 -7.11
C ALA A 71 0.00 -15.07 -6.74
N TRP A 72 -0.72 -14.38 -7.62
CA TRP A 72 -2.12 -13.99 -7.41
C TRP A 72 -3.11 -15.16 -7.37
N ARG A 73 -2.70 -16.36 -7.79
CA ARG A 73 -3.51 -17.58 -7.60
C ARG A 73 -3.64 -17.96 -6.12
N PHE A 74 -2.68 -17.56 -5.30
CA PHE A 74 -2.67 -17.84 -3.86
C PHE A 74 -3.33 -16.73 -3.04
N GLY A 75 -3.40 -15.51 -3.57
CA GLY A 75 -4.05 -14.39 -2.92
C GLY A 75 -3.75 -13.07 -3.63
N ARG A 76 -4.66 -12.11 -3.46
CA ARG A 76 -4.55 -10.75 -3.99
C ARG A 76 -4.74 -9.69 -2.91
N GLY A 77 -4.49 -10.04 -1.66
CA GLY A 77 -4.58 -9.11 -0.55
C GLY A 77 -6.01 -8.71 -0.15
N ALA A 78 -7.05 -9.45 -0.55
CA ALA A 78 -8.41 -9.12 -0.18
C ALA A 78 -8.56 -9.01 1.34
N GLY A 79 -9.11 -7.89 1.82
CA GLY A 79 -9.27 -7.59 3.26
C GLY A 79 -8.01 -7.10 3.97
N VAL A 80 -6.86 -7.03 3.29
CA VAL A 80 -5.63 -6.47 3.86
C VAL A 80 -5.63 -4.95 3.70
N ARG A 81 -5.34 -4.25 4.80
CA ARG A 81 -5.10 -2.80 4.76
C ARG A 81 -3.61 -2.54 4.61
N VAL A 82 -3.25 -1.68 3.67
CA VAL A 82 -1.88 -1.21 3.44
C VAL A 82 -1.83 0.27 3.76
N ALA A 83 -0.94 0.68 4.68
CA ALA A 83 -0.65 2.08 4.91
C ALA A 83 0.46 2.52 3.95
N VAL A 84 0.22 3.59 3.20
CA VAL A 84 1.21 4.26 2.36
C VAL A 84 1.60 5.56 3.08
N ILE A 85 2.82 5.61 3.62
CA ILE A 85 3.38 6.77 4.29
C ILE A 85 4.29 7.45 3.27
N ASP A 86 3.77 8.49 2.63
CA ASP A 86 4.38 9.09 1.45
C ASP A 86 3.95 10.57 1.32
N THR A 87 3.99 11.13 0.14
CA THR A 87 3.66 12.53 -0.17
C THR A 87 2.17 12.85 -0.20
N GLY A 88 1.32 11.87 0.05
CA GLY A 88 -0.13 11.93 -0.06
C GLY A 88 -0.64 11.01 -1.17
N ILE A 89 -1.95 10.92 -1.34
CA ILE A 89 -2.57 10.15 -2.43
C ILE A 89 -3.73 10.95 -3.01
N THR A 90 -3.63 11.38 -4.24
CA THR A 90 -4.76 11.99 -4.95
C THR A 90 -5.79 10.92 -5.33
N PRO A 91 -7.08 11.10 -4.96
CA PRO A 91 -8.12 10.15 -5.32
C PRO A 91 -8.18 9.88 -6.84
N HIS A 92 -8.24 8.61 -7.20
CA HIS A 92 -8.25 8.17 -8.59
C HIS A 92 -9.21 6.98 -8.76
N PRO A 93 -9.90 6.82 -9.91
CA PRO A 93 -10.83 5.72 -10.15
C PRO A 93 -10.23 4.31 -9.95
N ARG A 94 -8.92 4.16 -10.11
CA ARG A 94 -8.19 2.90 -9.84
C ARG A 94 -7.95 2.63 -8.36
N LEU A 95 -8.20 3.61 -7.50
CA LEU A 95 -8.02 3.54 -6.04
C LEU A 95 -9.37 3.75 -5.33
N PRO A 96 -10.37 2.88 -5.55
CA PRO A 96 -11.75 3.12 -5.09
C PRO A 96 -11.94 3.01 -3.58
N HIS A 97 -10.96 2.49 -2.85
CA HIS A 97 -11.08 2.18 -1.42
C HIS A 97 -10.08 2.94 -0.56
N LEU A 98 -9.74 4.17 -0.95
CA LEU A 98 -8.86 5.02 -0.15
C LEU A 98 -9.50 5.36 1.20
N ILE A 99 -8.69 5.26 2.24
CA ILE A 99 -9.06 5.69 3.59
C ILE A 99 -8.14 6.84 3.98
N PRO A 100 -8.66 7.99 4.40
CA PRO A 100 -7.83 9.10 4.86
C PRO A 100 -6.91 8.67 6.00
N GLY A 101 -5.61 8.96 5.86
CA GLY A 101 -4.59 8.62 6.85
C GLY A 101 -4.13 9.82 7.70
N GLY A 102 -4.40 11.03 7.22
CA GLY A 102 -3.95 12.28 7.82
C GLY A 102 -2.75 12.90 7.12
N ASP A 103 -2.57 14.20 7.34
CA ASP A 103 -1.41 14.96 6.92
C ASP A 103 -0.56 15.31 8.16
N TYR A 104 0.63 14.72 8.23
CA TYR A 104 1.57 14.88 9.33
C TYR A 104 2.65 15.94 9.04
N VAL A 105 2.60 16.57 7.86
CA VAL A 105 3.56 17.59 7.43
C VAL A 105 2.99 19.00 7.63
N MET A 106 1.80 19.27 7.09
CA MET A 106 1.20 20.60 7.18
C MET A 106 0.22 20.72 8.35
N GLY A 107 -0.26 19.61 8.87
CA GLY A 107 -1.29 19.55 9.88
C GLY A 107 -2.69 19.88 9.34
N GLY A 108 -3.70 19.15 9.82
CA GLY A 108 -5.11 19.41 9.48
C GLY A 108 -5.59 18.89 8.12
N GLY A 109 -4.71 18.30 7.31
CA GLY A 109 -5.07 17.60 6.08
C GLY A 109 -5.47 16.15 6.34
N ASP A 110 -6.08 15.52 5.34
CA ASP A 110 -6.54 14.12 5.38
C ASP A 110 -5.60 13.14 4.67
N GLY A 111 -4.53 13.63 4.02
CA GLY A 111 -3.59 12.85 3.23
C GLY A 111 -4.09 12.52 1.82
N LEU A 112 -5.25 13.04 1.40
CA LEU A 112 -5.81 12.82 0.07
C LEU A 112 -5.46 13.93 -0.93
N SER A 113 -4.35 14.62 -0.69
CA SER A 113 -3.75 15.58 -1.61
C SER A 113 -2.29 15.24 -1.82
N ASP A 114 -1.88 15.03 -3.05
CA ASP A 114 -0.53 14.64 -3.42
C ASP A 114 0.03 15.62 -4.45
N CYS A 115 0.83 16.57 -3.98
CA CYS A 115 1.43 17.60 -4.82
C CYS A 115 2.67 17.07 -5.57
N ASP A 116 3.35 16.06 -5.04
CA ASP A 116 4.53 15.45 -5.67
C ASP A 116 4.16 14.38 -6.69
N ALA A 117 2.99 13.78 -6.57
CA ALA A 117 2.47 12.63 -7.32
C ALA A 117 3.15 11.28 -6.96
N HIS A 118 4.18 11.26 -6.13
CA HIS A 118 4.92 10.04 -5.80
C HIS A 118 4.03 9.04 -5.04
N GLY A 119 3.38 9.47 -3.97
CA GLY A 119 2.53 8.59 -3.16
C GLY A 119 1.34 8.01 -3.94
N THR A 120 0.77 8.78 -4.86
CA THR A 120 -0.29 8.31 -5.76
C THR A 120 0.21 7.21 -6.71
N ILE A 121 1.42 7.37 -7.26
CA ILE A 121 2.06 6.37 -8.11
C ILE A 121 2.33 5.09 -7.31
N VAL A 122 2.92 5.22 -6.11
CA VAL A 122 3.19 4.08 -5.22
C VAL A 122 1.91 3.32 -4.89
N ALA A 123 0.85 4.03 -4.48
CA ALA A 123 -0.44 3.42 -4.20
C ALA A 123 -1.01 2.68 -5.41
N SER A 124 -0.86 3.24 -6.62
CA SER A 124 -1.34 2.62 -7.87
C SER A 124 -0.60 1.35 -8.27
N MET A 125 0.62 1.16 -7.76
CA MET A 125 1.41 -0.08 -7.97
C MET A 125 1.02 -1.19 -6.99
N ILE A 126 0.43 -0.83 -5.86
CA ILE A 126 0.01 -1.76 -4.80
C ILE A 126 -1.41 -2.26 -5.05
N ALA A 127 -2.29 -1.43 -5.59
CA ALA A 127 -3.73 -1.67 -5.73
C ALA A 127 -4.11 -2.61 -6.89
#